data_6d791d1f518b4453f718ff2f87d9dc6e
#
_entry.id   6d791d1f518b4453f718ff2f87d9dc6e
#
_cell.length_a   1.000
_cell.length_b   1.000
_cell.length_c   1.000
_cell.angle_alpha   90.00
_cell.angle_beta   90.00
_cell.angle_gamma   90.00
#
_symmetry.space_group_name_H-M   'P 1'
#
loop_
_entity.id
_entity.type
_entity.pdbx_description
1 polymer ?
#
loop_
_entity_poly.entity_id
_entity_poly.type
_entity_poly.pdbx_seq_one_letter_code
_entity_poly.pdbx_strand_id
1 'polypeptide(L)'
;CCVLIIPSACYVHFLYQPDIADYTSLDNTLFTPKYMFKTNGFFVAFLMDSRYLRIDEPNGYSKEYAKSLLDEQTETSSTADELPNIVVIMDECFSDPTVLGDFSCNEDFMPYIRSLLDGAPNTISGHLYVSVLGGNTANSEFEYLTGDSMAFLPSGSIPYQQYLNKYALSIV
;
A
#
# COMPACT_ATOMS: atom_id res chain seq x y z
N CYS A 1 9.67 41.72 9.31
CA CYS A 1 9.47 40.56 8.41
C CYS A 1 10.10 39.28 8.98
N CYS A 2 11.34 39.26 9.46
CA CYS A 2 11.99 38.03 9.97
C CYS A 2 11.30 37.42 11.18
N VAL A 3 10.65 38.21 12.02
CA VAL A 3 9.94 37.74 13.23
C VAL A 3 8.75 36.82 12.92
N LEU A 4 8.15 36.94 11.74
CA LEU A 4 7.03 36.08 11.32
C LEU A 4 7.47 34.91 10.43
N ILE A 5 8.56 35.09 9.69
CA ILE A 5 9.03 34.04 8.75
C ILE A 5 9.55 32.82 9.49
N ILE A 6 10.35 33.02 10.55
CA ILE A 6 10.92 31.89 11.32
C ILE A 6 9.84 31.04 12.00
N PRO A 7 8.89 31.63 12.77
CA PRO A 7 7.81 30.85 13.36
C PRO A 7 6.95 30.12 12.31
N SER A 8 6.67 30.77 11.16
CA SER A 8 5.91 30.16 10.08
C SER A 8 6.63 28.95 9.47
N ALA A 9 7.95 29.10 9.23
CA ALA A 9 8.77 27.99 8.72
C ALA A 9 8.85 26.81 9.72
N CYS A 10 9.02 27.13 11.01
CA CYS A 10 9.01 26.12 12.07
C CYS A 10 7.65 25.41 12.16
N TYR A 11 6.55 26.15 12.02
CA TYR A 11 5.20 25.57 12.04
C TYR A 11 4.95 24.66 10.84
N VAL A 12 5.33 25.08 9.64
CA VAL A 12 5.24 24.24 8.45
C VAL A 12 6.09 22.98 8.61
N HIS A 13 7.36 23.14 9.06
CA HIS A 13 8.22 21.99 9.33
C HIS A 13 7.61 21.02 10.36
N PHE A 14 6.99 21.53 11.41
CA PHE A 14 6.29 20.74 12.41
C PHE A 14 5.13 19.93 11.78
N LEU A 15 4.33 20.54 10.91
CA LEU A 15 3.23 19.87 10.21
C LEU A 15 3.69 18.79 9.22
N TYR A 16 4.95 18.84 8.80
CA TYR A 16 5.55 17.84 7.90
C TYR A 16 6.12 16.62 8.64
N GLN A 17 6.13 16.61 9.98
CA GLN A 17 6.60 15.44 10.72
C GLN A 17 5.63 14.26 10.53
N PRO A 18 6.13 13.04 10.26
CA PRO A 18 5.28 11.86 10.04
C PRO A 18 4.43 11.52 11.27
N ASP A 19 4.98 11.74 12.46
CA ASP A 19 4.37 11.33 13.74
C ASP A 19 3.53 12.44 14.38
N ILE A 20 3.14 13.46 13.59
CA ILE A 20 2.43 14.63 14.13
C ILE A 20 1.12 14.25 14.82
N ALA A 21 0.43 13.23 14.33
CA ALA A 21 -0.81 12.74 14.90
C ALA A 21 -0.61 12.18 16.32
N ASP A 22 0.56 11.63 16.63
CA ASP A 22 0.88 11.04 17.93
C ASP A 22 1.08 12.09 19.02
N TYR A 23 1.45 13.30 18.62
CA TYR A 23 1.74 14.43 19.54
C TYR A 23 0.66 15.51 19.55
N THR A 24 -0.33 15.38 18.67
CA THR A 24 -1.40 16.38 18.52
C THR A 24 -2.73 15.69 18.36
N SER A 25 -3.81 16.43 18.48
CA SER A 25 -5.16 15.95 18.16
C SER A 25 -5.51 16.10 16.67
N LEU A 26 -4.50 16.28 15.80
CA LEU A 26 -4.70 16.39 14.36
C LEU A 26 -4.99 15.02 13.76
N ASP A 27 -5.97 14.99 12.87
CA ASP A 27 -6.30 13.80 12.12
C ASP A 27 -5.31 13.61 10.95
N ASN A 28 -4.71 12.45 10.86
CA ASN A 28 -3.74 12.07 9.83
C ASN A 28 -4.32 11.06 8.82
N THR A 29 -5.61 10.81 8.86
CA THR A 29 -6.27 9.77 8.08
C THR A 29 -6.51 10.23 6.64
N LEU A 30 -5.67 9.81 5.71
CA LEU A 30 -5.88 10.08 4.28
C LEU A 30 -7.03 9.28 3.67
N PHE A 31 -7.45 8.23 4.32
CA PHE A 31 -8.55 7.38 3.85
C PHE A 31 -9.89 8.13 3.78
N THR A 32 -10.06 9.13 4.65
CA THR A 32 -11.25 9.99 4.67
C THR A 32 -10.87 11.47 4.61
N PRO A 33 -10.42 11.99 3.45
CA PRO A 33 -9.95 13.37 3.33
C PRO A 33 -10.95 14.39 3.85
N LYS A 34 -12.23 14.17 3.58
CA LYS A 34 -13.31 15.05 4.05
C LYS A 34 -13.33 15.20 5.58
N TYR A 35 -13.05 14.11 6.31
CA TYR A 35 -13.02 14.13 7.77
C TYR A 35 -11.76 14.86 8.25
N MET A 36 -10.62 14.58 7.68
CA MET A 36 -9.37 15.26 7.98
C MET A 36 -9.47 16.78 7.77
N PHE A 37 -10.05 17.23 6.64
CA PHE A 37 -10.28 18.66 6.38
C PHE A 37 -11.27 19.29 7.34
N LYS A 38 -12.28 18.54 7.80
CA LYS A 38 -13.24 19.02 8.78
C LYS A 38 -12.63 19.16 10.18
N THR A 39 -11.78 18.24 10.56
CA THR A 39 -11.15 18.20 11.90
C THR A 39 -10.01 19.18 12.02
N ASN A 40 -9.10 19.18 11.04
CA ASN A 40 -7.88 19.99 11.07
C ASN A 40 -8.06 21.41 10.49
N GLY A 41 -9.14 21.64 9.77
CA GLY A 41 -9.35 22.85 8.97
C GLY A 41 -8.56 22.80 7.65
N PHE A 42 -9.02 23.63 6.68
CA PHE A 42 -8.52 23.57 5.30
C PHE A 42 -7.00 23.76 5.21
N PHE A 43 -6.47 24.80 5.85
CA PHE A 43 -5.07 25.18 5.67
C PHE A 43 -4.10 24.12 6.25
N VAL A 44 -4.39 23.62 7.45
CA VAL A 44 -3.57 22.60 8.10
C VAL A 44 -3.66 21.26 7.33
N ALA A 45 -4.86 20.83 6.96
CA ALA A 45 -5.06 19.64 6.17
C ALA A 45 -4.34 19.71 4.82
N PHE A 46 -4.43 20.85 4.12
CA PHE A 46 -3.71 21.05 2.85
C PHE A 46 -2.19 20.95 2.99
N LEU A 47 -1.62 21.54 4.05
CA LEU A 47 -0.19 21.43 4.32
C LEU A 47 0.21 19.98 4.66
N MET A 48 -0.60 19.28 5.43
CA MET A 48 -0.37 17.87 5.74
C MET A 48 -0.45 17.00 4.50
N ASP A 49 -1.43 17.22 3.61
CA ASP A 49 -1.57 16.51 2.34
C ASP A 49 -0.41 16.79 1.39
N SER A 50 0.11 17.99 1.37
CA SER A 50 1.20 18.37 0.45
C SER A 50 2.48 17.56 0.66
N ARG A 51 2.69 16.98 1.86
CA ARG A 51 3.83 16.09 2.11
C ARG A 51 3.82 14.82 1.27
N TYR A 52 2.63 14.34 0.88
CA TYR A 52 2.49 13.14 0.06
C TYR A 52 2.79 13.36 -1.43
N LEU A 53 2.98 14.61 -1.84
CA LEU A 53 3.42 14.94 -3.20
C LEU A 53 4.91 14.61 -3.42
N ARG A 54 5.65 14.35 -2.35
CA ARG A 54 7.08 14.09 -2.40
C ARG A 54 7.38 12.71 -1.81
N ILE A 55 8.10 11.92 -2.56
CA ILE A 55 8.75 10.68 -2.09
C ILE A 55 10.21 11.03 -1.82
N ASP A 56 10.66 10.77 -0.61
CA ASP A 56 12.06 10.95 -0.26
C ASP A 56 12.89 9.79 -0.84
N GLU A 57 14.03 10.13 -1.42
CA GLU A 57 14.96 9.14 -1.93
C GLU A 57 15.60 8.36 -0.76
N PRO A 58 15.61 7.01 -0.81
CA PRO A 58 16.26 6.23 0.21
C PRO A 58 17.76 6.46 0.25
N ASN A 59 18.36 6.28 1.42
CA ASN A 59 19.80 6.44 1.58
C ASN A 59 20.57 5.47 0.65
N GLY A 60 21.49 6.03 -0.14
CA GLY A 60 22.29 5.25 -1.08
C GLY A 60 21.62 5.03 -2.44
N TYR A 61 20.46 5.65 -2.70
CA TYR A 61 19.83 5.60 -4.01
C TYR A 61 20.69 6.28 -5.07
N SER A 62 20.87 5.60 -6.20
CA SER A 62 21.29 6.20 -7.46
C SER A 62 20.59 5.49 -8.64
N LYS A 63 20.39 6.20 -9.72
CA LYS A 63 19.77 5.61 -10.92
C LYS A 63 20.60 4.47 -11.49
N GLU A 64 21.92 4.59 -11.43
CA GLU A 64 22.87 3.61 -11.88
C GLU A 64 22.77 2.33 -11.06
N TYR A 65 22.68 2.47 -9.72
CA TYR A 65 22.51 1.34 -8.82
C TYR A 65 21.16 0.65 -9.03
N ALA A 66 20.07 1.41 -9.12
CA ALA A 66 18.75 0.84 -9.39
C ALA A 66 18.72 0.09 -10.73
N LYS A 67 19.37 0.64 -11.78
CA LYS A 67 19.46 -0.02 -13.08
C LYS A 67 20.27 -1.30 -13.01
N SER A 68 21.39 -1.32 -12.27
CA SER A 68 22.19 -2.53 -12.13
C SER A 68 21.43 -3.68 -11.48
N LEU A 69 20.55 -3.39 -10.51
CA LEU A 69 19.68 -4.39 -9.88
C LEU A 69 18.65 -4.96 -10.86
N LEU A 70 18.11 -4.13 -11.75
CA LEU A 70 17.17 -4.58 -12.78
C LEU A 70 17.89 -5.42 -13.84
N ASP A 71 19.07 -5.01 -14.28
CA ASP A 71 19.87 -5.73 -15.28
C ASP A 71 20.28 -7.12 -14.73
N GLU A 72 20.54 -7.25 -13.45
CA GLU A 72 20.87 -8.53 -12.79
C GLU A 72 19.67 -9.49 -12.73
N GLN A 73 18.45 -8.97 -12.68
CA GLN A 73 17.22 -9.79 -12.63
C GLN A 73 16.73 -10.24 -14.01
N THR A 74 17.14 -9.58 -15.07
CA THR A 74 16.60 -9.82 -16.43
C THR A 74 17.13 -11.11 -17.08
N GLU A 75 18.02 -11.84 -16.45
CA GLU A 75 18.65 -13.08 -16.99
C GLU A 75 17.78 -14.34 -16.87
N THR A 76 16.58 -14.25 -16.23
CA THR A 76 15.66 -15.39 -16.15
C THR A 76 14.73 -15.44 -17.36
N SER A 77 15.26 -15.71 -18.53
CA SER A 77 14.42 -16.02 -19.68
C SER A 77 13.73 -17.36 -19.46
N SER A 78 12.40 -17.35 -19.36
CA SER A 78 11.63 -18.59 -19.37
C SER A 78 11.83 -19.25 -20.73
N THR A 79 12.30 -20.47 -20.74
CA THR A 79 12.45 -21.30 -21.95
C THR A 79 11.15 -22.00 -22.34
N ALA A 80 10.02 -21.57 -21.81
CA ALA A 80 8.72 -22.14 -22.12
C ALA A 80 8.25 -21.66 -23.49
N ASP A 81 7.99 -22.59 -24.40
CA ASP A 81 7.49 -22.31 -25.75
C ASP A 81 6.07 -21.72 -25.72
N GLU A 82 5.30 -21.95 -24.65
CA GLU A 82 3.97 -21.39 -24.41
C GLU A 82 3.87 -20.89 -22.96
N LEU A 83 3.41 -19.65 -22.79
CA LEU A 83 3.12 -19.09 -21.49
C LEU A 83 1.68 -19.47 -21.07
N PRO A 84 1.45 -19.87 -19.82
CA PRO A 84 0.12 -20.18 -19.34
C PRO A 84 -0.73 -18.91 -19.22
N ASN A 85 -2.04 -19.07 -19.33
CA ASN A 85 -2.97 -18.03 -18.93
C ASN A 85 -3.05 -17.98 -17.40
N ILE A 86 -2.83 -16.79 -16.83
CA ILE A 86 -2.94 -16.54 -15.38
C ILE A 86 -4.22 -15.77 -15.12
N VAL A 87 -5.09 -16.32 -14.27
CA VAL A 87 -6.31 -15.65 -13.79
C VAL A 87 -6.11 -15.31 -12.32
N VAL A 88 -6.16 -14.03 -12.02
CA VAL A 88 -6.03 -13.51 -10.65
C VAL A 88 -7.40 -13.03 -10.17
N ILE A 89 -7.80 -13.49 -9.00
CA ILE A 89 -9.04 -13.08 -8.36
C ILE A 89 -8.69 -12.50 -7.00
N MET A 90 -8.89 -11.20 -6.83
CA MET A 90 -8.78 -10.54 -5.54
C MET A 90 -10.17 -10.44 -4.91
N ASP A 91 -10.41 -11.25 -3.90
CA ASP A 91 -11.70 -11.32 -3.20
C ASP A 91 -11.64 -10.47 -1.92
N GLU A 92 -11.85 -9.17 -2.08
CA GLU A 92 -11.59 -8.13 -1.08
C GLU A 92 -12.28 -8.34 0.27
N CYS A 93 -13.54 -8.72 0.25
CA CYS A 93 -14.38 -8.83 1.44
C CYS A 93 -14.52 -10.26 1.95
N PHE A 94 -13.87 -11.20 1.27
CA PHE A 94 -13.95 -12.60 1.65
C PHE A 94 -13.12 -12.85 2.92
N SER A 95 -13.76 -13.41 3.94
CA SER A 95 -13.10 -13.81 5.16
C SER A 95 -13.82 -14.98 5.80
N ASP A 96 -13.08 -15.79 6.53
CA ASP A 96 -13.67 -16.81 7.40
C ASP A 96 -14.15 -16.14 8.70
N PRO A 97 -15.48 -16.05 8.95
CA PRO A 97 -15.98 -15.42 10.18
C PRO A 97 -15.57 -16.16 11.45
N THR A 98 -15.10 -17.40 11.38
CA THR A 98 -14.59 -18.13 12.57
C THR A 98 -13.37 -17.46 13.21
N VAL A 99 -12.67 -16.57 12.50
CA VAL A 99 -11.58 -15.77 13.08
C VAL A 99 -12.07 -14.77 14.14
N LEU A 100 -13.37 -14.46 14.14
CA LEU A 100 -13.97 -13.54 15.11
C LEU A 100 -14.38 -14.22 16.43
N GLY A 101 -14.42 -15.53 16.46
CA GLY A 101 -14.79 -16.32 17.62
C GLY A 101 -15.49 -17.64 17.26
N ASP A 102 -15.78 -18.42 18.27
CA ASP A 102 -16.46 -19.71 18.09
C ASP A 102 -17.95 -19.47 17.83
N PHE A 103 -18.39 -19.86 16.65
CA PHE A 103 -19.80 -19.96 16.34
C PHE A 103 -20.07 -21.25 15.56
N SER A 104 -21.26 -21.78 15.73
CA SER A 104 -21.69 -23.00 15.06
C SER A 104 -22.69 -22.68 13.97
N CYS A 105 -22.51 -23.25 12.81
CA CYS A 105 -23.46 -23.23 11.71
C CYS A 105 -24.06 -24.66 11.52
N ASN A 106 -25.26 -24.71 10.94
CA ASN A 106 -25.89 -26.00 10.62
C ASN A 106 -25.09 -26.80 9.58
N GLU A 107 -24.43 -26.08 8.69
CA GLU A 107 -23.59 -26.61 7.63
C GLU A 107 -22.33 -25.78 7.50
N ASP A 108 -21.27 -26.36 6.94
CA ASP A 108 -20.08 -25.61 6.59
C ASP A 108 -20.43 -24.58 5.50
N PHE A 109 -20.16 -23.31 5.77
CA PHE A 109 -20.46 -22.21 4.84
C PHE A 109 -19.35 -21.97 3.79
N MET A 110 -18.20 -22.66 3.92
CA MET A 110 -17.07 -22.53 2.99
C MET A 110 -16.44 -23.89 2.62
N PRO A 111 -17.21 -24.94 2.30
CA PRO A 111 -16.66 -26.28 2.14
C PRO A 111 -15.62 -26.36 1.02
N TYR A 112 -15.84 -25.64 -0.08
CA TYR A 112 -14.90 -25.62 -1.20
C TYR A 112 -13.59 -24.96 -0.83
N ILE A 113 -13.62 -23.78 -0.24
CA ILE A 113 -12.39 -23.05 0.17
C ILE A 113 -11.61 -23.86 1.21
N ARG A 114 -12.29 -24.46 2.19
CA ARG A 114 -11.63 -25.34 3.17
C ARG A 114 -10.95 -26.52 2.49
N SER A 115 -11.58 -27.13 1.49
CA SER A 115 -10.95 -28.24 0.75
C SER A 115 -9.68 -27.80 0.03
N LEU A 116 -9.62 -26.55 -0.48
CA LEU A 116 -8.41 -26.00 -1.09
C LEU A 116 -7.32 -25.76 -0.04
N LEU A 117 -7.68 -25.21 1.11
CA LEU A 117 -6.74 -24.97 2.23
C LEU A 117 -6.20 -26.28 2.82
N ASP A 118 -7.00 -27.33 2.82
CA ASP A 118 -6.64 -28.69 3.28
C ASP A 118 -5.79 -29.48 2.28
N GLY A 119 -5.42 -28.86 1.16
CA GLY A 119 -4.47 -29.44 0.21
C GLY A 119 -5.13 -30.28 -0.89
N ALA A 120 -6.24 -29.82 -1.46
CA ALA A 120 -6.83 -30.43 -2.65
C ALA A 120 -5.78 -30.59 -3.78
N PRO A 121 -5.92 -31.58 -4.68
CA PRO A 121 -4.97 -31.80 -5.77
C PRO A 121 -4.74 -30.52 -6.60
N ASN A 122 -3.48 -30.25 -6.97
CA ASN A 122 -3.06 -29.09 -7.74
C ASN A 122 -3.34 -27.74 -7.05
N THR A 123 -3.35 -27.72 -5.72
CA THR A 123 -3.57 -26.52 -4.93
C THR A 123 -2.34 -26.21 -4.08
N ILE A 124 -1.99 -24.94 -4.00
CA ILE A 124 -1.01 -24.40 -3.05
C ILE A 124 -1.74 -23.33 -2.24
N SER A 125 -1.68 -23.42 -0.92
CA SER A 125 -2.26 -22.44 -0.01
C SER A 125 -1.18 -21.83 0.89
N GLY A 126 -1.41 -20.60 1.36
CA GLY A 126 -0.49 -19.94 2.25
C GLY A 126 -1.02 -18.59 2.71
N HIS A 127 -0.22 -17.92 3.54
CA HIS A 127 -0.51 -16.56 4.01
C HIS A 127 0.25 -15.55 3.17
N LEU A 128 -0.48 -14.59 2.61
CA LEU A 128 0.10 -13.42 1.97
C LEU A 128 0.12 -12.27 2.98
N TYR A 129 1.31 -11.75 3.27
CA TYR A 129 1.48 -10.57 4.09
C TYR A 129 1.46 -9.33 3.19
N VAL A 130 0.61 -8.38 3.52
CA VAL A 130 0.48 -7.11 2.80
C VAL A 130 0.98 -5.96 3.65
N SER A 131 1.53 -4.93 3.03
CA SER A 131 2.05 -3.74 3.72
C SER A 131 0.96 -2.75 4.13
N VAL A 132 -0.29 -3.03 3.78
CA VAL A 132 -1.42 -2.11 3.94
C VAL A 132 -2.35 -2.61 5.03
N LEU A 133 -2.67 -1.74 5.99
CA LEU A 133 -3.58 -2.04 7.08
C LEU A 133 -4.93 -1.32 6.87
N GLY A 134 -6.02 -2.03 7.12
CA GLY A 134 -7.34 -1.41 7.28
C GLY A 134 -7.99 -0.91 6.01
N GLY A 135 -8.01 -1.69 4.95
CA GLY A 135 -8.60 -1.32 3.67
C GLY A 135 -7.54 -1.05 2.59
N ASN A 136 -7.85 -0.19 1.62
CA ASN A 136 -6.94 0.13 0.50
C ASN A 136 -6.53 -1.11 -0.32
N THR A 137 -7.45 -1.97 -0.67
CA THR A 137 -7.22 -3.18 -1.48
C THR A 137 -6.50 -2.88 -2.78
N ALA A 138 -6.77 -1.73 -3.40
CA ALA A 138 -6.07 -1.25 -4.58
C ALA A 138 -4.55 -1.11 -4.36
N ASN A 139 -4.09 -0.85 -3.14
CA ASN A 139 -2.67 -0.79 -2.83
C ASN A 139 -2.04 -2.19 -2.77
N SER A 140 -2.75 -3.18 -2.22
CA SER A 140 -2.32 -4.58 -2.26
C SER A 140 -2.31 -5.14 -3.69
N GLU A 141 -3.28 -4.74 -4.51
CA GLU A 141 -3.30 -5.05 -5.94
C GLU A 141 -2.09 -4.44 -6.67
N PHE A 142 -1.76 -3.18 -6.35
CA PHE A 142 -0.57 -2.53 -6.89
C PHE A 142 0.71 -3.30 -6.54
N GLU A 143 0.89 -3.72 -5.27
CA GLU A 143 2.04 -4.53 -4.85
C GLU A 143 2.12 -5.84 -5.63
N TYR A 144 0.99 -6.51 -5.82
CA TYR A 144 0.94 -7.76 -6.58
C TYR A 144 1.30 -7.58 -8.05
N LEU A 145 0.76 -6.54 -8.70
CA LEU A 145 0.95 -6.31 -10.14
C LEU A 145 2.33 -5.75 -10.51
N THR A 146 2.94 -4.99 -9.59
CA THR A 146 4.22 -4.32 -9.87
C THR A 146 5.42 -4.98 -9.21
N GLY A 147 5.21 -5.76 -8.16
CA GLY A 147 6.27 -6.25 -7.27
C GLY A 147 6.83 -5.18 -6.34
N ASP A 148 6.34 -3.95 -6.41
CA ASP A 148 6.79 -2.83 -5.58
C ASP A 148 6.03 -2.78 -4.26
N SER A 149 6.73 -2.54 -3.14
CA SER A 149 6.10 -2.49 -1.83
C SER A 149 5.62 -1.10 -1.45
N MET A 150 4.40 -1.02 -0.92
CA MET A 150 3.84 0.18 -0.30
C MET A 150 4.62 0.65 0.94
N ALA A 151 5.42 -0.22 1.54
CA ALA A 151 6.21 0.10 2.73
C ALA A 151 7.22 1.23 2.50
N PHE A 152 7.61 1.48 1.25
CA PHE A 152 8.54 2.55 0.85
C PHE A 152 7.85 3.85 0.45
N LEU A 153 6.53 3.86 0.41
CA LEU A 153 5.76 5.05 0.10
C LEU A 153 5.27 5.73 1.39
N PRO A 154 5.01 7.04 1.36
CA PRO A 154 4.41 7.72 2.50
C PRO A 154 3.11 7.06 2.93
N SER A 155 2.88 6.99 4.24
CA SER A 155 1.65 6.42 4.81
C SER A 155 0.42 7.09 4.18
N GLY A 156 -0.53 6.30 3.69
CA GLY A 156 -1.73 6.76 3.03
C GLY A 156 -1.57 7.08 1.54
N SER A 157 -0.42 6.78 0.94
CA SER A 157 -0.25 6.88 -0.51
C SER A 157 -1.26 5.99 -1.25
N ILE A 158 -1.70 6.48 -2.41
CA ILE A 158 -2.57 5.75 -3.33
C ILE A 158 -1.88 5.74 -4.69
N PRO A 159 -1.08 4.71 -5.03
CA PRO A 159 -0.25 4.68 -6.22
C PRO A 159 -1.02 4.90 -7.52
N TYR A 160 -2.19 4.33 -7.64
CA TYR A 160 -3.04 4.51 -8.82
C TYR A 160 -3.43 5.96 -9.09
N GLN A 161 -3.51 6.79 -8.05
CA GLN A 161 -3.83 8.22 -8.19
C GLN A 161 -2.58 9.09 -8.32
N GLN A 162 -1.49 8.71 -7.65
CA GLN A 162 -0.33 9.57 -7.46
C GLN A 162 0.84 9.22 -8.39
N TYR A 163 0.99 7.94 -8.73
CA TYR A 163 2.23 7.43 -9.34
C TYR A 163 2.03 6.66 -10.64
N LEU A 164 0.82 6.21 -10.96
CA LEU A 164 0.56 5.31 -12.08
C LEU A 164 1.14 5.80 -13.42
N ASN A 165 1.11 7.10 -13.66
CA ASN A 165 1.68 7.69 -14.88
C ASN A 165 3.21 7.60 -14.97
N LYS A 166 3.88 7.20 -13.88
CA LYS A 166 5.34 7.07 -13.78
C LYS A 166 5.81 5.62 -13.78
N TYR A 167 4.91 4.67 -13.60
CA TYR A 167 5.22 3.25 -13.56
C TYR A 167 4.85 2.59 -14.88
N ALA A 168 5.77 1.81 -15.44
CA ALA A 168 5.40 0.79 -16.40
C ALA A 168 4.88 -0.41 -15.58
N LEU A 169 3.57 -0.67 -15.63
CA LEU A 169 3.00 -1.88 -15.05
C LEU A 169 3.61 -3.08 -15.79
N SER A 170 4.44 -3.83 -15.09
CA SER A 170 4.97 -5.10 -15.56
C SER A 170 4.38 -6.17 -14.66
N ILE A 171 3.57 -7.03 -15.22
CA ILE A 171 3.22 -8.30 -14.56
C ILE A 171 4.44 -9.20 -14.79
N VAL A 172 5.10 -9.57 -13.71
CA VAL A 172 6.24 -10.47 -13.72
C VAL A 172 5.81 -11.87 -14.14
#